data_8a092d00b7bfd9c03b8d36b476e8ee2d
#
_entry.id   8a092d00b7bfd9c03b8d36b476e8ee2d
#
_cell.length_a   1.000
_cell.length_b   1.000
_cell.length_c   1.000
_cell.angle_alpha   90.00
_cell.angle_beta   90.00
_cell.angle_gamma   90.00
#
_symmetry.space_group_name_H-M   'P 1'
#
loop_
_entity.id
_entity.type
_entity.pdbx_description
1 polymer ?
#
loop_
_entity_poly.entity_id
_entity_poly.type
_entity_poly.pdbx_seq_one_letter_code
_entity_poly.pdbx_strand_id
1 'polypeptide(L)' 'MASINIVIHEHEKQAILKVLRKKQGVTISVSKIGELAKINPNRTRFIIEDLIEEGRLKRIPTKKFNERYIRYSYEVV' A
#
# COMPACT_ATOMS: atom_id res chain seq x y z
N MET A 1 14.92 24.82 4.29
CA MET A 1 14.91 23.37 4.56
C MET A 1 14.56 22.62 3.28
N ALA A 2 15.39 21.71 2.88
CA ALA A 2 15.12 20.97 1.65
C ALA A 2 14.01 19.97 1.89
N SER A 3 12.95 20.06 1.12
CA SER A 3 11.93 19.04 1.10
C SER A 3 12.41 17.89 0.21
N ILE A 4 12.23 16.68 0.68
CA ILE A 4 12.53 15.51 -0.13
C ILE A 4 11.35 15.30 -1.06
N ASN A 5 11.58 15.53 -2.35
CA ASN A 5 10.55 15.26 -3.35
C ASN A 5 10.71 13.82 -3.84
N ILE A 6 9.75 13.00 -3.47
CA ILE A 6 9.70 11.63 -3.97
C ILE A 6 8.86 11.64 -5.23
N VAL A 7 9.50 11.32 -6.34
CA VAL A 7 8.79 11.20 -7.61
C VAL A 7 8.22 9.79 -7.71
N ILE A 8 6.91 9.72 -7.81
CA ILE A 8 6.20 8.46 -7.95
C ILE A 8 5.56 8.43 -9.34
N HIS A 9 5.92 7.41 -10.12
CA HIS A 9 5.40 7.28 -11.47
C HIS A 9 4.07 6.53 -11.49
N GLU A 10 3.21 6.89 -12.43
CA GLU A 10 1.90 6.25 -12.55
C GLU A 10 2.01 4.74 -12.79
N HIS A 11 3.01 4.27 -13.54
CA HIS A 11 3.19 2.84 -13.75
C HIS A 11 3.47 2.07 -12.45
N GLU A 12 4.14 2.72 -11.50
CA GLU A 12 4.39 2.13 -10.18
C GLU A 12 3.09 2.04 -9.39
N LYS A 13 2.27 3.09 -9.44
CA LYS A 13 0.95 3.09 -8.81
C LYS A 13 0.08 1.97 -9.38
N GLN A 14 0.10 1.80 -10.70
CA GLN A 14 -0.67 0.75 -11.35
C GLN A 14 -0.18 -0.65 -10.96
N ALA A 15 1.13 -0.84 -10.79
CA ALA A 15 1.69 -2.11 -10.35
C ALA A 15 1.18 -2.46 -8.94
N ILE A 16 1.19 -1.49 -8.02
CA ILE A 16 0.67 -1.68 -6.66
C ILE A 16 -0.83 -1.97 -6.69
N LEU A 17 -1.60 -1.19 -7.44
CA LEU A 17 -3.05 -1.39 -7.55
C LEU A 17 -3.39 -2.76 -8.13
N LYS A 18 -2.62 -3.22 -9.11
CA LYS A 18 -2.82 -4.54 -9.71
C LYS A 18 -2.65 -5.65 -8.67
N VAL A 19 -1.62 -5.57 -7.85
CA VAL A 19 -1.40 -6.53 -6.75
C VAL A 19 -2.58 -6.49 -5.78
N LEU A 20 -2.99 -5.30 -5.39
CA LEU A 20 -4.05 -5.13 -4.39
C LEU A 20 -5.43 -5.52 -4.92
N ARG A 21 -5.69 -5.38 -6.21
CA ARG A 21 -6.94 -5.87 -6.80
C ARG A 21 -7.09 -7.37 -6.65
N LYS A 22 -5.98 -8.09 -6.72
CA LYS A 22 -5.96 -9.55 -6.52
C LYS A 22 -6.03 -9.95 -5.06
N LYS A 23 -5.77 -9.01 -4.16
CA LYS A 23 -5.68 -9.26 -2.72
C LYS A 23 -6.70 -8.44 -1.93
N GLN A 24 -7.81 -8.04 -2.53
CA GLN A 24 -8.81 -7.24 -1.85
C GLN A 24 -9.36 -7.99 -0.64
N GLY A 25 -9.47 -7.27 0.48
CA GLY A 25 -9.95 -7.84 1.74
C GLY A 25 -8.97 -8.78 2.43
N VAL A 26 -7.82 -9.07 1.82
CA VAL A 26 -6.80 -9.93 2.40
C VAL A 26 -5.81 -9.07 3.17
N THR A 27 -5.54 -9.44 4.41
CA THR A 27 -4.51 -8.78 5.22
C THR A 27 -3.14 -9.02 4.60
N ILE A 28 -2.43 -7.94 4.31
CA ILE A 28 -1.14 -8.03 3.64
C ILE A 28 -0.23 -6.91 4.13
N SER A 29 1.05 -7.21 4.30
CA SER A 29 2.04 -6.22 4.73
C SER A 29 2.55 -5.38 3.54
N VAL A 30 3.03 -4.18 3.84
CA VAL A 30 3.66 -3.33 2.83
C VAL A 30 4.85 -4.02 2.18
N SER A 31 5.65 -4.75 2.97
CA SER A 31 6.79 -5.51 2.45
C SER A 31 6.35 -6.55 1.42
N LYS A 32 5.25 -7.25 1.70
CA LYS A 32 4.73 -8.25 0.78
C LYS A 32 4.18 -7.62 -0.49
N ILE A 33 3.48 -6.49 -0.35
CA ILE A 33 2.98 -5.75 -1.51
C ILE A 33 4.14 -5.34 -2.40
N GLY A 34 5.18 -4.78 -1.81
CA GLY A 34 6.38 -4.37 -2.54
C GLY A 34 7.06 -5.54 -3.25
N GLU A 35 7.18 -6.67 -2.56
CA GLU A 35 7.74 -7.88 -3.13
C GLU A 35 6.97 -8.34 -4.36
N LEU A 36 5.65 -8.39 -4.27
CA LEU A 36 4.79 -8.82 -5.38
C LEU A 36 4.80 -7.83 -6.55
N ALA A 37 4.92 -6.55 -6.26
CA ALA A 37 4.98 -5.50 -7.28
C ALA A 37 6.41 -5.25 -7.78
N LYS A 38 7.40 -5.90 -7.15
CA LYS A 38 8.83 -5.71 -7.45
C LYS A 38 9.28 -4.28 -7.24
N ILE A 39 8.83 -3.68 -6.15
CA ILE A 39 9.15 -2.32 -5.75
C ILE A 39 9.73 -2.34 -4.34
N ASN A 40 10.71 -1.50 -4.08
CA ASN A 40 11.32 -1.37 -2.77
C ASN A 40 10.24 -1.11 -1.69
N PRO A 41 10.30 -1.78 -0.52
CA PRO A 41 9.28 -1.61 0.53
C PRO A 41 9.09 -0.17 0.99
N ASN A 42 10.16 0.61 1.12
CA ASN A 42 10.03 2.01 1.53
C ASN A 42 9.30 2.82 0.48
N ARG A 43 9.62 2.60 -0.79
CA ARG A 43 8.95 3.26 -1.90
C ARG A 43 7.49 2.82 -1.98
N THR A 44 7.22 1.54 -1.75
CA THR A 44 5.86 1.00 -1.72
C THR A 44 5.01 1.70 -0.67
N ARG A 45 5.57 1.97 0.50
CA ARG A 45 4.87 2.70 1.57
C ARG A 45 4.42 4.09 1.09
N PHE A 46 5.32 4.82 0.44
CA PHE A 46 4.99 6.15 -0.07
C PHE A 46 3.93 6.10 -1.16
N ILE A 47 4.01 5.10 -2.04
CA ILE A 47 3.03 4.92 -3.11
C ILE A 47 1.65 4.63 -2.52
N ILE A 48 1.57 3.77 -1.52
CA ILE A 48 0.31 3.43 -0.86
C ILE A 48 -0.30 4.66 -0.20
N GLU A 49 0.48 5.42 0.53
CA GLU A 49 0.00 6.65 1.18
C GLU A 49 -0.52 7.64 0.14
N ASP A 50 0.18 7.78 -0.97
CA ASP A 50 -0.21 8.67 -2.05
C ASP A 50 -1.53 8.23 -2.70
N LEU A 51 -1.69 6.93 -2.93
CA LEU A 51 -2.92 6.37 -3.47
C LEU A 51 -4.12 6.57 -2.53
N ILE A 52 -3.89 6.45 -1.23
CA ILE A 52 -4.92 6.70 -0.23
C ILE A 52 -5.32 8.17 -0.25
N GLU A 53 -4.35 9.07 -0.29
CA GLU A 53 -4.58 10.50 -0.34
C GLU A 53 -5.34 10.90 -1.60
N GLU A 54 -5.07 10.24 -2.72
CA GLU A 54 -5.79 10.48 -3.98
C GLU A 54 -7.19 9.87 -4.00
N GLY A 55 -7.57 9.11 -3.00
CA GLY A 55 -8.87 8.43 -2.96
C GLY A 55 -8.97 7.22 -3.86
N ARG A 56 -7.84 6.70 -4.34
CA ARG A 56 -7.78 5.53 -5.23
C ARG A 56 -7.64 4.21 -4.47
N LEU A 57 -7.35 4.28 -3.19
CA LEU A 57 -7.13 3.11 -2.35
C LEU A 57 -7.67 3.38 -0.95
N LYS A 58 -8.30 2.38 -0.37
CA LYS A 58 -8.73 2.42 1.04
C LYS A 58 -7.91 1.43 1.84
N ARG A 59 -7.46 1.85 3.00
CA ARG A 59 -6.76 1.01 3.95
C ARG A 59 -7.68 0.71 5.11
N ILE A 60 -7.92 -0.56 5.36
CA ILE A 60 -8.85 -1.02 6.38
C ILE A 60 -8.06 -1.72 7.49
N PRO A 61 -8.04 -1.15 8.70
CA PRO A 61 -7.35 -1.80 9.80
C PRO A 61 -8.13 -3.05 10.23
N THR A 62 -7.40 -4.13 10.42
CA THR A 62 -7.96 -5.37 10.98
C THR A 62 -7.20 -5.71 12.24
N LYS A 63 -7.90 -5.83 13.35
CA LYS A 63 -7.30 -6.18 14.63
C LYS A 63 -8.02 -7.38 15.20
N LYS A 64 -7.29 -8.48 15.31
CA LYS A 64 -7.83 -9.67 15.97
C LYS A 64 -7.64 -9.54 17.47
N PHE A 65 -8.50 -10.21 18.21
CA PHE A 65 -8.40 -10.29 19.66
C PHE A 65 -7.01 -10.82 20.05
N ASN A 66 -6.35 -10.13 20.97
CA ASN A 66 -5.00 -10.44 21.47
C ASN A 66 -3.83 -10.18 20.49
N GLU A 67 -4.05 -9.49 19.38
CA GLU A 67 -2.96 -9.10 18.52
C GLU A 67 -2.37 -7.76 18.97
N ARG A 68 -1.04 -7.69 19.00
CA ARG A 68 -0.31 -6.47 19.35
C ARG A 68 -0.20 -5.49 18.20
N TYR A 69 -0.34 -5.99 16.97
CA TYR A 69 -0.13 -5.22 15.76
C TYR A 69 -1.43 -5.07 15.00
N ILE A 70 -1.65 -3.87 14.49
CA ILE A 70 -2.74 -3.64 13.56
C ILE A 70 -2.27 -4.09 12.19
N ARG A 71 -3.00 -5.01 11.59
CA ARG A 71 -2.78 -5.42 10.22
C ARG A 71 -3.76 -4.69 9.33
N TYR A 72 -3.39 -4.52 8.09
CA TYR A 72 -4.24 -3.79 7.15
C TYR A 72 -4.60 -4.66 5.96
N SER A 73 -5.84 -4.54 5.53
CA SER A 73 -6.28 -4.99 4.23
C SER A 73 -6.55 -3.75 3.38
N TYR A 74 -6.64 -3.92 2.08
CA TYR A 74 -6.78 -2.80 1.16
C TYR A 74 -7.90 -3.06 0.18
N GLU A 75 -8.62 -2.00 -0.18
CA GLU A 75 -9.62 -2.02 -1.22
C GLU A 75 -9.25 -1.00 -2.28
N VAL A 76 -9.21 -1.45 -3.52
CA VAL A 76 -9.02 -0.56 -4.67
C VAL A 76 -10.37 0.05 -5.00
N VAL A 77 -10.41 1.38 -5.01
CA VAL A 77 -11.64 2.12 -5.31
C VAL A 77 -11.93 2.11 -6.79
#